data_08cb69f904e0c48fbd83dfd550194c6a
#
_entry.id   08cb69f904e0c48fbd83dfd550194c6a
#
_cell.length_a   1.000
_cell.length_b   1.000
_cell.length_c   1.000
_cell.angle_alpha   90.00
_cell.angle_beta   90.00
_cell.angle_gamma   90.00
#
_symmetry.space_group_name_H-M   'P 1'
#
loop_
_entity.id
_entity.type
_entity.pdbx_description
1 polymer ?
#
loop_
_entity_poly.entity_id
_entity_poly.type
_entity_poly.pdbx_seq_one_letter_code
_entity_poly.pdbx_strand_id
1 'polypeptide(L)'
;MSRRIDIYGQGSGSAAIAEDAKLRLFRLGIPVAAYSDGHQQRMSAATLQPGDAVLAISNSGRSKPVIEAVEIARSFGATTVALTRPATPLAAVADHVIAVTVPEVEDVLRPTPSRYAHMAIVDTIATGVAARLGSRSRETLRRVRYTLARIGVAIPSPSTDPTPIMRDSQPRE
;
A
#
# COMPACT_ATOMS: atom_id res chain seq x y z
N MET A 1 11.80 3.87 -11.73
CA MET A 1 10.35 3.70 -11.45
C MET A 1 10.01 2.25 -11.72
N SER A 2 9.37 1.56 -10.81
CA SER A 2 9.03 0.14 -10.96
C SER A 2 8.14 -0.08 -12.18
N ARG A 3 8.42 -1.17 -12.93
CA ARG A 3 7.61 -1.59 -14.07
C ARG A 3 6.31 -2.25 -13.61
N ARG A 4 6.40 -3.03 -12.54
CA ARG A 4 5.30 -3.76 -11.89
C ARG A 4 5.50 -3.73 -10.38
N ILE A 5 4.41 -3.73 -9.62
CA ILE A 5 4.43 -3.86 -8.18
C ILE A 5 3.55 -5.05 -7.80
N ASP A 6 4.11 -6.02 -7.12
CA ASP A 6 3.35 -7.10 -6.50
C ASP A 6 3.21 -6.83 -5.00
N ILE A 7 2.03 -7.06 -4.47
CA ILE A 7 1.71 -6.80 -3.06
C ILE A 7 1.37 -8.13 -2.39
N TYR A 8 2.11 -8.45 -1.33
CA TYR A 8 1.92 -9.70 -0.60
C TYR A 8 1.34 -9.42 0.79
N GLY A 9 0.21 -10.03 1.08
CA GLY A 9 -0.41 -10.01 2.41
C GLY A 9 -1.13 -11.31 2.67
N GLN A 10 -0.99 -11.88 3.86
CA GLN A 10 -1.62 -13.16 4.21
C GLN A 10 -2.50 -13.01 5.45
N GLY A 11 -3.55 -13.83 5.53
CA GLY A 11 -4.55 -13.75 6.59
C GLY A 11 -5.55 -12.60 6.37
N SER A 12 -6.53 -12.47 7.26
CA SER A 12 -7.66 -11.54 7.06
C SER A 12 -7.25 -10.06 7.03
N GLY A 13 -6.33 -9.66 7.90
CA GLY A 13 -5.92 -8.26 8.02
C GLY A 13 -5.00 -7.81 6.90
N SER A 14 -3.84 -8.47 6.75
CA SER A 14 -2.83 -8.08 5.76
C SER A 14 -3.29 -8.29 4.32
N ALA A 15 -4.09 -9.33 4.04
CA ALA A 15 -4.67 -9.56 2.71
C ALA A 15 -5.62 -8.41 2.31
N ALA A 16 -6.47 -7.96 3.22
CA ALA A 16 -7.38 -6.83 2.97
C ALA A 16 -6.61 -5.53 2.69
N ILE A 17 -5.51 -5.29 3.41
CA ILE A 17 -4.65 -4.12 3.19
C ILE A 17 -3.92 -4.23 1.85
N ALA A 18 -3.47 -5.42 1.46
CA ALA A 18 -2.84 -5.65 0.16
C ALA A 18 -3.80 -5.35 -1.01
N GLU A 19 -5.05 -5.76 -0.89
CA GLU A 19 -6.10 -5.43 -1.87
C GLU A 19 -6.39 -3.92 -1.92
N ASP A 20 -6.49 -3.25 -0.77
CA ASP A 20 -6.67 -1.79 -0.72
C ASP A 20 -5.47 -1.06 -1.38
N ALA A 21 -4.26 -1.47 -1.05
CA ALA A 21 -3.04 -0.92 -1.66
C ALA A 21 -3.02 -1.09 -3.19
N LYS A 22 -3.44 -2.27 -3.70
CA LYS A 22 -3.62 -2.50 -5.14
C LYS A 22 -4.59 -1.49 -5.73
N LEU A 23 -5.77 -1.29 -5.13
CA LEU A 23 -6.79 -0.37 -5.62
C LEU A 23 -6.31 1.09 -5.64
N ARG A 24 -5.44 1.48 -4.71
CA ARG A 24 -4.89 2.83 -4.65
C ARG A 24 -3.81 3.08 -5.70
N LEU A 25 -2.95 2.10 -5.95
CA LEU A 25 -1.82 2.23 -6.86
C LEU A 25 -2.20 2.03 -8.33
N PHE A 26 -3.10 1.07 -8.65
CA PHE A 26 -3.45 0.80 -10.04
C PHE A 26 -4.08 2.00 -10.75
N ARG A 27 -4.91 2.77 -10.04
CA ARG A 27 -5.55 3.98 -10.60
C ARG A 27 -4.57 5.10 -10.92
N LEU A 28 -3.32 4.98 -10.47
CA LEU A 28 -2.22 5.87 -10.85
C LEU A 28 -1.55 5.45 -12.17
N GLY A 29 -2.02 4.36 -12.79
CA GLY A 29 -1.48 3.82 -14.02
C GLY A 29 -0.24 2.96 -13.84
N ILE A 30 -0.08 2.35 -12.66
CA ILE A 30 1.00 1.41 -12.35
C ILE A 30 0.43 0.00 -12.47
N PRO A 31 1.09 -0.92 -13.19
CA PRO A 31 0.77 -2.34 -13.14
C PRO A 31 0.96 -2.89 -11.73
N VAL A 32 -0.13 -3.32 -11.09
CA VAL A 32 -0.13 -3.79 -9.70
C VAL A 32 -0.98 -5.04 -9.57
N ALA A 33 -0.49 -6.02 -8.82
CA ALA A 33 -1.25 -7.20 -8.41
C ALA A 33 -1.13 -7.42 -6.89
N ALA A 34 -2.15 -7.99 -6.28
CA ALA A 34 -2.12 -8.40 -4.87
C ALA A 34 -2.35 -9.90 -4.77
N TYR A 35 -1.61 -10.54 -3.87
CA TYR A 35 -1.66 -11.97 -3.64
C TYR A 35 -1.80 -12.26 -2.14
N SER A 36 -2.81 -13.03 -1.77
CA SER A 36 -3.08 -13.45 -0.39
C SER A 36 -2.81 -14.93 -0.14
N ASP A 37 -2.65 -15.70 -1.19
CA ASP A 37 -2.29 -17.12 -1.14
C ASP A 37 -0.77 -17.29 -1.21
N GLY A 38 -0.20 -18.08 -0.30
CA GLY A 38 1.25 -18.24 -0.20
C GLY A 38 1.88 -18.98 -1.39
N HIS A 39 1.15 -19.83 -2.10
CA HIS A 39 1.65 -20.48 -3.32
C HIS A 39 1.72 -19.47 -4.46
N GLN A 40 0.66 -18.69 -4.65
CA GLN A 40 0.63 -17.63 -5.66
C GLN A 40 1.69 -16.57 -5.40
N GLN A 41 1.94 -16.19 -4.14
CA GLN A 41 3.01 -15.26 -3.77
C GLN A 41 4.38 -15.73 -4.26
N ARG A 42 4.73 -16.99 -4.00
CA ARG A 42 6.01 -17.58 -4.46
C ARG A 42 6.10 -17.69 -5.97
N MET A 43 5.00 -18.11 -6.63
CA MET A 43 4.96 -18.16 -8.10
C MET A 43 5.13 -16.78 -8.72
N SER A 44 4.42 -15.78 -8.21
CA SER A 44 4.54 -14.40 -8.65
C SER A 44 5.96 -13.87 -8.44
N ALA A 45 6.54 -14.09 -7.27
CA ALA A 45 7.89 -13.67 -6.94
C ALA A 45 8.95 -14.20 -7.93
N ALA A 46 8.79 -15.46 -8.36
CA ALA A 46 9.68 -16.09 -9.34
C ALA A 46 9.57 -15.50 -10.77
N THR A 47 8.53 -14.71 -11.07
CA THR A 47 8.35 -14.05 -12.37
C THR A 47 8.83 -12.59 -12.40
N LEU A 48 9.28 -12.07 -11.27
CA LEU A 48 9.77 -10.70 -11.16
C LEU A 48 11.17 -10.53 -11.77
N GLN A 49 11.49 -9.31 -12.13
CA GLN A 49 12.74 -8.94 -12.79
C GLN A 49 13.31 -7.65 -12.18
N PRO A 50 14.59 -7.34 -12.43
CA PRO A 50 15.16 -6.05 -12.06
C PRO A 50 14.32 -4.88 -12.57
N GLY A 51 13.97 -3.97 -11.67
CA GLY A 51 13.06 -2.85 -11.91
C GLY A 51 11.61 -3.11 -11.52
N ASP A 52 11.24 -4.33 -11.13
CA ASP A 52 9.99 -4.62 -10.45
C ASP A 52 10.12 -4.41 -8.94
N ALA A 53 9.00 -4.34 -8.23
CA ALA A 53 8.99 -4.16 -6.79
C ALA A 53 7.96 -5.07 -6.09
N VAL A 54 8.24 -5.38 -4.84
CA VAL A 54 7.32 -6.06 -3.92
C VAL A 54 7.03 -5.17 -2.73
N LEU A 55 5.76 -5.05 -2.36
CA LEU A 55 5.32 -4.53 -1.07
C LEU A 55 4.76 -5.70 -0.24
N ALA A 56 5.51 -6.14 0.76
CA ALA A 56 5.12 -7.22 1.65
C ALA A 56 4.53 -6.64 2.94
N ILE A 57 3.30 -7.02 3.26
CA ILE A 57 2.53 -6.50 4.41
C ILE A 57 2.31 -7.63 5.42
N SER A 58 2.88 -7.49 6.62
CA SER A 58 2.69 -8.44 7.71
C SER A 58 2.98 -7.78 9.05
N ASN A 59 1.95 -7.59 9.88
CA ASN A 59 2.14 -6.95 11.19
C ASN A 59 3.13 -7.75 12.09
N SER A 60 2.97 -9.07 12.17
CA SER A 60 3.89 -9.92 12.95
C SER A 60 5.26 -10.09 12.30
N GLY A 61 5.36 -9.92 10.99
CA GLY A 61 6.57 -10.20 10.20
C GLY A 61 7.03 -11.65 10.25
N ARG A 62 6.16 -12.58 10.63
CA ARG A 62 6.47 -14.01 10.83
C ARG A 62 5.75 -14.95 9.87
N SER A 63 4.99 -14.41 8.91
CA SER A 63 4.32 -15.21 7.90
C SER A 63 5.35 -15.86 6.97
N LYS A 64 5.59 -17.15 7.15
CA LYS A 64 6.59 -17.91 6.40
C LYS A 64 6.41 -17.80 4.89
N PRO A 65 5.17 -17.93 4.31
CA PRO A 65 4.99 -17.77 2.88
C PRO A 65 5.37 -16.39 2.34
N VAL A 66 5.08 -15.34 3.11
CA VAL A 66 5.42 -13.95 2.72
C VAL A 66 6.93 -13.75 2.76
N ILE A 67 7.61 -14.27 3.78
CA ILE A 67 9.08 -14.18 3.92
C ILE A 67 9.76 -14.87 2.74
N GLU A 68 9.39 -16.12 2.46
CA GLU A 68 9.95 -16.90 1.33
C GLU A 68 9.69 -16.22 -0.01
N ALA A 69 8.49 -15.64 -0.23
CA ALA A 69 8.18 -14.90 -1.46
C ALA A 69 9.05 -13.64 -1.60
N VAL A 70 9.33 -12.94 -0.51
CA VAL A 70 10.25 -11.77 -0.52
C VAL A 70 11.68 -12.19 -0.86
N GLU A 71 12.16 -13.28 -0.26
CA GLU A 71 13.50 -13.84 -0.56
C GLU A 71 13.62 -14.25 -2.03
N ILE A 72 12.59 -14.92 -2.58
CA ILE A 72 12.53 -15.29 -4.00
C ILE A 72 12.55 -14.03 -4.87
N ALA A 73 11.69 -13.06 -4.62
CA ALA A 73 11.62 -11.82 -5.39
C ALA A 73 12.98 -11.08 -5.41
N ARG A 74 13.62 -10.99 -4.26
CA ARG A 74 14.94 -10.38 -4.11
C ARG A 74 16.02 -11.14 -4.89
N SER A 75 15.99 -12.47 -4.90
CA SER A 75 16.95 -13.28 -5.67
C SER A 75 16.83 -13.09 -7.18
N PHE A 76 15.65 -12.69 -7.67
CA PHE A 76 15.40 -12.30 -9.07
C PHE A 76 15.63 -10.80 -9.35
N GLY A 77 16.13 -10.04 -8.37
CA GLY A 77 16.52 -8.65 -8.54
C GLY A 77 15.38 -7.64 -8.40
N ALA A 78 14.20 -8.03 -7.94
CA ALA A 78 13.14 -7.10 -7.59
C ALA A 78 13.47 -6.34 -6.31
N THR A 79 13.09 -5.07 -6.24
CA THR A 79 13.20 -4.27 -5.01
C THR A 79 12.12 -4.69 -4.02
N THR A 80 12.50 -5.00 -2.78
CA THR A 80 11.56 -5.47 -1.77
C THR A 80 11.38 -4.46 -0.64
N VAL A 81 10.11 -4.18 -0.32
CA VAL A 81 9.71 -3.28 0.76
C VAL A 81 8.82 -4.04 1.73
N ALA A 82 9.18 -4.08 3.00
CA ALA A 82 8.36 -4.69 4.06
C ALA A 82 7.65 -3.62 4.89
N LEU A 83 6.33 -3.74 5.01
CA LEU A 83 5.52 -3.00 5.98
C LEU A 83 5.23 -3.94 7.16
N THR A 84 5.96 -3.78 8.26
CA THR A 84 5.99 -4.75 9.36
C THR A 84 6.52 -4.13 10.66
N ARG A 85 6.48 -4.88 11.76
CA ARG A 85 7.19 -4.50 12.99
C ARG A 85 8.71 -4.55 12.77
N PRO A 86 9.48 -3.71 13.47
CA PRO A 86 10.94 -3.78 13.43
C PRO A 86 11.45 -5.11 14.01
N ALA A 87 12.67 -5.47 13.67
CA ALA A 87 13.37 -6.67 14.17
C ALA A 87 12.59 -7.99 13.98
N THR A 88 11.85 -8.11 12.88
CA THR A 88 11.13 -9.33 12.52
C THR A 88 11.86 -10.09 11.41
N PRO A 89 11.59 -11.40 11.23
CA PRO A 89 12.15 -12.17 10.11
C PRO A 89 11.88 -11.52 8.75
N LEU A 90 10.69 -10.97 8.53
CA LEU A 90 10.35 -10.26 7.28
C LEU A 90 11.20 -8.98 7.11
N ALA A 91 11.40 -8.23 8.19
CA ALA A 91 12.26 -7.04 8.16
C ALA A 91 13.73 -7.38 7.85
N ALA A 92 14.19 -8.55 8.24
CA ALA A 92 15.57 -8.98 8.01
C ALA A 92 15.87 -9.34 6.54
N VAL A 93 14.85 -9.76 5.77
CA VAL A 93 15.05 -10.23 4.38
C VAL A 93 14.71 -9.16 3.32
N ALA A 94 13.98 -8.11 3.69
CA ALA A 94 13.60 -7.05 2.76
C ALA A 94 14.71 -6.02 2.58
N ASP A 95 14.80 -5.41 1.38
CA ASP A 95 15.76 -4.33 1.10
C ASP A 95 15.42 -3.03 1.86
N HIS A 96 14.11 -2.77 2.02
CA HIS A 96 13.60 -1.59 2.73
C HIS A 96 12.52 -1.99 3.73
N VAL A 97 12.52 -1.35 4.89
CA VAL A 97 11.54 -1.61 5.94
C VAL A 97 10.81 -0.33 6.32
N ILE A 98 9.48 -0.37 6.23
CA ILE A 98 8.61 0.63 6.85
C ILE A 98 8.19 0.03 8.18
N ALA A 99 8.90 0.41 9.23
CA ALA A 99 8.70 -0.15 10.56
C ALA A 99 7.51 0.48 11.27
N VAL A 100 6.58 -0.36 11.73
CA VAL A 100 5.37 0.07 12.43
C VAL A 100 5.20 -0.70 13.72
N THR A 101 5.10 0.01 14.82
CA THR A 101 4.79 -0.56 16.13
C THR A 101 3.54 0.11 16.67
N VAL A 102 2.48 -0.67 16.85
CA VAL A 102 1.23 -0.23 17.44
C VAL A 102 0.91 -1.17 18.59
N PRO A 103 0.53 -0.65 19.78
CA PRO A 103 0.04 -1.50 20.86
C PRO A 103 -1.20 -2.27 20.40
N GLU A 104 -1.15 -3.59 20.51
CA GLU A 104 -2.29 -4.46 20.25
C GLU A 104 -2.74 -5.15 21.52
N VAL A 105 -4.04 -5.23 21.71
CA VAL A 105 -4.66 -6.03 22.77
C VAL A 105 -5.08 -7.35 22.14
N GLU A 106 -4.66 -8.46 22.70
CA GLU A 106 -5.06 -9.81 22.31
C GLU A 106 -6.51 -10.10 22.72
N ASP A 107 -7.43 -9.34 22.20
CA ASP A 107 -8.86 -9.53 22.39
C ASP A 107 -9.51 -9.66 21.02
N VAL A 108 -10.08 -10.83 20.74
CA VAL A 108 -10.71 -11.18 19.46
C VAL A 108 -11.87 -10.24 19.09
N LEU A 109 -12.48 -9.59 20.09
CA LEU A 109 -13.62 -8.70 19.90
C LEU A 109 -13.21 -7.23 19.69
N ARG A 110 -11.94 -6.89 19.84
CA ARG A 110 -11.48 -5.51 19.68
C ARG A 110 -10.92 -5.23 18.28
N PRO A 111 -11.10 -4.01 17.76
CA PRO A 111 -10.45 -3.60 16.53
C PRO A 111 -8.93 -3.80 16.61
N THR A 112 -8.33 -4.22 15.51
CA THR A 112 -6.87 -4.43 15.41
C THR A 112 -6.20 -3.10 14.99
N PRO A 113 -5.58 -2.36 15.92
CA PRO A 113 -5.02 -1.02 15.65
C PRO A 113 -3.98 -1.02 14.53
N SER A 114 -3.17 -2.07 14.41
CA SER A 114 -2.17 -2.21 13.35
C SER A 114 -2.78 -2.18 11.95
N ARG A 115 -4.01 -2.67 11.78
CA ARG A 115 -4.71 -2.62 10.50
C ARG A 115 -4.93 -1.17 10.04
N TYR A 116 -5.38 -0.31 10.93
CA TYR A 116 -5.60 1.11 10.62
C TYR A 116 -4.29 1.85 10.36
N ALA A 117 -3.26 1.56 11.17
CA ALA A 117 -1.93 2.12 10.96
C ALA A 117 -1.36 1.73 9.58
N HIS A 118 -1.46 0.47 9.20
CA HIS A 118 -1.00 0.01 7.88
C HIS A 118 -1.80 0.64 6.74
N MET A 119 -3.13 0.79 6.88
CA MET A 119 -3.94 1.48 5.88
C MET A 119 -3.52 2.95 5.71
N ALA A 120 -3.28 3.68 6.81
CA ALA A 120 -2.80 5.06 6.75
C ALA A 120 -1.43 5.18 6.07
N ILE A 121 -0.55 4.21 6.30
CA ILE A 121 0.76 4.16 5.63
C ILE A 121 0.62 3.85 4.14
N VAL A 122 -0.27 2.93 3.77
CA VAL A 122 -0.58 2.65 2.36
C VAL A 122 -1.10 3.91 1.65
N ASP A 123 -1.96 4.70 2.31
CA ASP A 123 -2.40 5.99 1.79
C ASP A 123 -1.26 6.97 1.59
N THR A 124 -0.35 7.03 2.55
CA THR A 124 0.85 7.88 2.48
C THR A 124 1.76 7.45 1.33
N ILE A 125 1.99 6.15 1.16
CA ILE A 125 2.77 5.60 0.04
C ILE A 125 2.10 5.97 -1.29
N ALA A 126 0.80 5.73 -1.43
CA ALA A 126 0.07 6.02 -2.67
C ALA A 126 0.10 7.52 -3.01
N THR A 127 -0.03 8.38 -2.01
CA THR A 127 0.07 9.84 -2.15
C THR A 127 1.48 10.27 -2.58
N GLY A 128 2.52 9.72 -1.94
CA GLY A 128 3.91 9.99 -2.29
C GLY A 128 4.25 9.53 -3.72
N VAL A 129 3.76 8.35 -4.12
CA VAL A 129 3.90 7.84 -5.49
C VAL A 129 3.17 8.76 -6.49
N ALA A 130 1.94 9.17 -6.19
CA ALA A 130 1.18 10.09 -7.04
C ALA A 130 1.89 11.44 -7.22
N ALA A 131 2.47 11.98 -6.15
CA ALA A 131 3.25 13.22 -6.19
C ALA A 131 4.49 13.09 -7.09
N ARG A 132 5.21 11.97 -6.99
CA ARG A 132 6.39 11.71 -7.85
C ARG A 132 6.04 11.47 -9.32
N LEU A 133 4.88 10.90 -9.61
CA LEU A 133 4.36 10.75 -10.97
C LEU A 133 3.90 12.08 -11.60
N GLY A 134 3.60 13.07 -10.77
CA GLY A 134 3.27 14.42 -11.20
C GLY A 134 2.08 14.50 -12.17
N SER A 135 2.30 15.07 -13.36
CA SER A 135 1.26 15.23 -14.38
C SER A 135 0.70 13.91 -14.89
N ARG A 136 1.50 12.84 -14.95
CA ARG A 136 1.08 11.52 -15.41
C ARG A 136 -0.02 10.93 -14.52
N SER A 137 0.13 11.00 -13.20
CA SER A 137 -0.89 10.51 -12.27
C SER A 137 -2.18 11.32 -12.36
N ARG A 138 -2.07 12.65 -12.46
CA ARG A 138 -3.24 13.54 -12.62
C ARG A 138 -4.02 13.22 -13.88
N GLU A 139 -3.34 13.02 -15.00
CA GLU A 139 -3.99 12.69 -16.28
C GLU A 139 -4.68 11.32 -16.21
N THR A 140 -4.05 10.31 -15.61
CA THR A 140 -4.66 8.99 -15.46
C THR A 140 -5.91 9.06 -14.57
N LEU A 141 -5.84 9.77 -13.44
CA LEU A 141 -7.00 9.97 -12.55
C LEU A 141 -8.12 10.76 -13.23
N ARG A 142 -7.79 11.75 -14.06
CA ARG A 142 -8.78 12.50 -14.86
C ARG A 142 -9.51 11.58 -15.81
N ARG A 143 -8.80 10.72 -16.55
CA ARG A 143 -9.40 9.73 -17.46
C ARG A 143 -10.30 8.74 -16.74
N VAL A 144 -9.87 8.22 -15.59
CA VAL A 144 -10.68 7.32 -14.76
C VAL A 144 -11.99 8.02 -14.35
N ARG A 145 -11.92 9.24 -13.82
CA ARG A 145 -13.10 10.02 -13.43
C ARG A 145 -14.05 10.26 -14.60
N TYR A 146 -13.52 10.71 -15.73
CA TYR A 146 -14.32 10.96 -16.93
C TYR A 146 -15.06 9.70 -17.39
N THR A 147 -14.38 8.55 -17.41
CA THR A 147 -14.98 7.28 -17.82
C THR A 147 -16.10 6.86 -16.86
N LEU A 148 -15.88 6.95 -15.55
CA LEU A 148 -16.90 6.60 -14.55
C LEU A 148 -18.12 7.53 -14.63
N ALA A 149 -17.91 8.83 -14.81
CA ALA A 149 -19.00 9.79 -14.99
C ALA A 149 -19.85 9.47 -16.21
N ARG A 150 -19.25 9.03 -17.32
CA ARG A 150 -19.99 8.66 -18.55
C ARG A 150 -20.88 7.44 -18.38
N ILE A 151 -20.55 6.53 -17.49
CA ILE A 151 -21.36 5.32 -17.21
C ILE A 151 -22.30 5.51 -16.00
N GLY A 152 -22.51 6.75 -15.57
CA GLY A 152 -23.48 7.09 -14.53
C GLY A 152 -23.03 6.81 -13.09
N VAL A 153 -21.74 6.56 -12.86
CA VAL A 153 -21.19 6.46 -11.50
C VAL A 153 -20.99 7.87 -10.94
N ALA A 154 -21.74 8.20 -9.88
CA ALA A 154 -21.57 9.48 -9.19
C ALA A 154 -20.17 9.54 -8.55
N ILE A 155 -19.37 10.51 -8.98
CA ILE A 155 -18.05 10.76 -8.38
C ILE A 155 -18.15 12.09 -7.65
N PRO A 156 -17.77 12.17 -6.37
CA PRO A 156 -17.71 13.45 -5.66
C PRO A 156 -16.79 14.41 -6.42
N SER A 157 -17.29 15.59 -6.74
CA SER A 157 -16.46 16.66 -7.27
C SER A 157 -15.39 16.99 -6.23
N PRO A 158 -14.13 17.26 -6.62
CA PRO A 158 -13.18 17.84 -5.68
C PRO A 158 -13.82 19.12 -5.14
N SER A 159 -13.89 19.27 -3.83
CA SER A 159 -14.35 20.51 -3.21
C SER A 159 -13.49 21.63 -3.76
N THR A 160 -14.09 22.51 -4.54
CA THR A 160 -13.45 23.75 -5.01
C THR A 160 -13.38 24.79 -3.90
N ASP A 161 -13.87 24.44 -2.72
CA ASP A 161 -13.84 25.29 -1.55
C ASP A 161 -12.53 25.06 -0.79
N PRO A 162 -11.58 25.99 -0.84
CA PRO A 162 -10.45 25.93 0.09
C PRO A 162 -11.05 26.07 1.49
N THR A 163 -10.99 25.00 2.28
CA THR A 163 -11.35 25.04 3.70
C THR A 163 -10.78 26.32 4.29
N PRO A 164 -11.58 27.23 4.86
CA PRO A 164 -11.04 28.42 5.48
C PRO A 164 -10.10 27.96 6.59
N ILE A 165 -8.81 28.20 6.44
CA ILE A 165 -7.87 28.10 7.54
C ILE A 165 -8.45 28.99 8.63
N MET A 166 -8.82 28.41 9.77
CA MET A 166 -9.30 29.16 10.94
C MET A 166 -8.37 30.34 11.16
N ARG A 167 -8.86 31.54 10.88
CA ARG A 167 -8.18 32.77 11.32
C ARG A 167 -8.27 32.79 12.81
N ASP A 168 -7.12 32.82 13.46
CA ASP A 168 -6.99 33.02 14.90
C ASP A 168 -7.97 34.10 15.36
N SER A 169 -8.82 33.72 16.28
CA SER A 169 -9.64 34.63 17.07
C SER A 169 -8.69 35.51 17.88
N GLN A 170 -8.49 36.75 17.46
CA GLN A 170 -7.87 37.76 18.32
C GLN A 170 -8.73 37.94 19.60
N PRO A 171 -8.10 38.03 20.75
CA PRO A 171 -8.83 38.35 21.99
C PRO A 171 -9.39 39.79 21.87
N ARG A 172 -10.65 39.93 22.17
CA ARG A 172 -11.27 41.26 22.37
C ARG A 172 -10.85 41.76 23.75
N GLU A 173 -10.27 42.95 23.73
CA GLU A 173 -10.12 43.75 24.94
C GLU A 173 -11.50 44.18 25.51
#